data_461ac82f7f3685363ad7d43eefd560f4
#
_entry.id   461ac82f7f3685363ad7d43eefd560f4
#
_cell.length_a   1.000
_cell.length_b   1.000
_cell.length_c   1.000
_cell.angle_alpha   90.00
_cell.angle_beta   90.00
_cell.angle_gamma   90.00
#
_symmetry.space_group_name_H-M   'P 1'
#
loop_
_entity.id
_entity.type
_entity.pdbx_description
1 polymer ?
#
loop_
_entity_poly.entity_id
_entity_poly.type
_entity_poly.pdbx_seq_one_letter_code
_entity_poly.pdbx_strand_id
1 'polypeptide(L)'
;LVYDVVKEGRVVSTRTVKLPDVKPHDTWKGEIKLPKAALKKADAADTETMLNLRLVRRAATVYCEAGHEEALAQFTLVERGDLEEIVPKGEPLLATSSLHEVMVGNDKVQATFDAATGRLTALAFEGRNIIADGQGFLYDNHRWIENDRYGNVSNGLEAEGTIEVVEENGNTVIKTRRGGSLCDTEINYIIYPQGIVDVEATFVPKSGNLRRAGLVCMVDSSLHNVDYYAYGPWENYCDRKDGAIVGRYSTTVADMPERYVKPQMTGGREGLRQLILRDEQGFGITIETEGSVSFSALQYTDEDLMNARHFWEMQARPYTVL
;
A
#
# COMPACT_ATOMS: atom_id res chain seq x y z
N LEU A 1 -30.98 9.53 6.13
CA LEU A 1 -29.83 9.41 5.24
C LEU A 1 -28.86 10.55 5.52
N VAL A 2 -27.63 10.23 5.81
CA VAL A 2 -26.51 11.17 5.87
C VAL A 2 -25.67 10.94 4.63
N TYR A 3 -25.22 12.00 3.97
CA TYR A 3 -24.27 11.87 2.89
C TYR A 3 -23.11 12.84 3.03
N ASP A 4 -21.92 12.32 2.72
CA ASP A 4 -20.66 13.06 2.77
C ASP A 4 -20.08 13.17 1.37
N VAL A 5 -19.62 14.36 1.01
CA VAL A 5 -18.71 14.56 -0.10
C VAL A 5 -17.30 14.44 0.46
N VAL A 6 -16.54 13.50 -0.07
CA VAL A 6 -15.18 13.19 0.35
C VAL A 6 -14.24 13.56 -0.76
N LYS A 7 -13.24 14.39 -0.49
CA LYS A 7 -12.20 14.78 -1.44
C LYS A 7 -10.84 14.35 -0.89
N GLU A 8 -10.05 13.63 -1.70
CA GLU A 8 -8.76 13.06 -1.29
C GLU A 8 -8.82 12.34 0.07
N GLY A 9 -9.87 11.52 0.26
CA GLY A 9 -10.10 10.78 1.51
C GLY A 9 -10.55 11.62 2.70
N ARG A 10 -10.83 12.93 2.54
CA ARG A 10 -11.26 13.83 3.61
C ARG A 10 -12.67 14.33 3.37
N VAL A 11 -13.52 14.26 4.40
CA VAL A 11 -14.89 14.78 4.33
C VAL A 11 -14.85 16.31 4.20
N VAL A 12 -15.37 16.84 3.10
CA VAL A 12 -15.45 18.29 2.83
C VAL A 12 -16.85 18.86 3.00
N SER A 13 -17.87 18.01 3.00
CA SER A 13 -19.26 18.44 3.22
C SER A 13 -20.09 17.27 3.73
N THR A 14 -20.89 17.49 4.76
CA THR A 14 -21.87 16.53 5.29
C THR A 14 -23.26 17.13 5.22
N ARG A 15 -24.23 16.34 4.80
CA ARG A 15 -25.65 16.74 4.78
C ARG A 15 -26.54 15.59 5.25
N THR A 16 -27.69 15.95 5.78
CA THR A 16 -28.70 15.00 6.24
C THR A 16 -30.00 15.20 5.45
N VAL A 17 -30.60 14.11 5.01
CA VAL A 17 -31.89 14.06 4.36
C VAL A 17 -32.85 13.23 5.22
N LYS A 18 -33.97 13.79 5.57
CA LYS A 18 -35.03 13.06 6.27
C LYS A 18 -35.72 12.12 5.26
N LEU A 19 -35.66 10.83 5.53
CA LEU A 19 -36.37 9.84 4.73
C LEU A 19 -37.84 9.73 5.20
N PRO A 20 -38.79 9.43 4.29
CA PRO A 20 -40.13 9.04 4.67
C PRO A 20 -40.13 7.67 5.37
N ASP A 21 -41.25 7.31 5.94
CA ASP A 21 -41.44 5.96 6.44
C ASP A 21 -41.59 4.99 5.25
N VAL A 22 -40.72 4.02 5.17
CA VAL A 22 -40.70 2.98 4.16
C VAL A 22 -41.10 1.66 4.84
N LYS A 23 -42.18 1.04 4.35
CA LYS A 23 -42.64 -0.25 4.91
C LYS A 23 -41.66 -1.38 4.53
N PRO A 24 -41.63 -2.47 5.30
CA PRO A 24 -40.91 -3.68 4.89
C PRO A 24 -41.23 -4.08 3.46
N HIS A 25 -40.23 -4.42 2.67
CA HIS A 25 -40.30 -4.79 1.25
C HIS A 25 -40.71 -3.68 0.27
N ASP A 26 -40.94 -2.46 0.77
CA ASP A 26 -41.16 -1.30 -0.10
C ASP A 26 -39.84 -0.62 -0.49
N THR A 27 -39.90 0.12 -1.59
CA THR A 27 -38.77 0.89 -2.11
C THR A 27 -39.13 2.38 -2.14
N TRP A 28 -38.24 3.21 -1.59
CA TRP A 28 -38.31 4.66 -1.78
C TRP A 28 -37.24 5.09 -2.80
N LYS A 29 -37.65 6.00 -3.69
CA LYS A 29 -36.75 6.67 -4.65
C LYS A 29 -36.73 8.15 -4.38
N GLY A 30 -35.55 8.74 -4.35
CA GLY A 30 -35.38 10.16 -4.13
C GLY A 30 -34.08 10.67 -4.76
N GLU A 31 -33.91 11.99 -4.69
CA GLU A 31 -32.75 12.67 -5.23
C GLU A 31 -32.02 13.41 -4.11
N ILE A 32 -30.70 13.44 -4.18
CA ILE A 32 -29.83 14.25 -3.35
C ILE A 32 -29.19 15.34 -4.19
N LYS A 33 -29.04 16.55 -3.61
CA LYS A 33 -28.39 17.68 -4.30
C LYS A 33 -26.93 17.76 -3.88
N LEU A 34 -26.04 17.45 -4.80
CA LEU A 34 -24.61 17.61 -4.58
C LEU A 34 -24.17 19.06 -4.73
N PRO A 35 -23.20 19.54 -3.95
CA PRO A 35 -22.58 20.83 -4.17
C PRO A 35 -21.93 20.89 -5.57
N LYS A 36 -22.14 21.97 -6.30
CA LYS A 36 -21.52 22.12 -7.65
C LYS A 36 -19.99 22.00 -7.62
N ALA A 37 -19.35 22.41 -6.53
CA ALA A 37 -17.91 22.28 -6.33
C ALA A 37 -17.43 20.82 -6.25
N ALA A 38 -18.30 19.88 -5.82
CA ALA A 38 -17.97 18.45 -5.72
C ALA A 38 -17.82 17.77 -7.09
N LEU A 39 -18.36 18.36 -8.14
CA LEU A 39 -18.36 17.81 -9.50
C LEU A 39 -17.37 18.52 -10.43
N LYS A 40 -16.66 19.51 -9.93
CA LYS A 40 -15.61 20.17 -10.73
C LYS A 40 -14.42 19.19 -10.83
N LYS A 41 -14.11 18.76 -12.07
CA LYS A 41 -12.77 18.31 -12.38
C LYS A 41 -11.85 19.50 -12.08
N ALA A 42 -10.92 19.35 -11.15
CA ALA A 42 -9.82 20.28 -11.06
C ALA A 42 -8.81 19.90 -12.13
N ASP A 43 -8.09 20.89 -12.63
CA ASP A 43 -7.03 20.66 -13.63
C ASP A 43 -5.75 20.06 -13.02
N ALA A 44 -5.79 19.63 -11.77
CA ALA A 44 -4.69 19.04 -11.03
C ALA A 44 -4.96 17.56 -10.71
N ALA A 45 -3.90 16.76 -10.70
CA ALA A 45 -3.88 15.32 -10.50
C ALA A 45 -4.59 14.83 -9.22
N ASP A 46 -4.75 15.67 -8.21
CA ASP A 46 -5.20 15.32 -6.87
C ASP A 46 -6.66 15.71 -6.61
N THR A 47 -7.60 15.09 -7.30
CA THR A 47 -9.00 15.48 -7.15
C THR A 47 -9.97 14.33 -7.02
N GLU A 48 -9.51 13.17 -6.57
CA GLU A 48 -10.43 12.08 -6.30
C GLU A 48 -11.56 12.54 -5.39
N THR A 49 -12.79 12.44 -5.89
CA THR A 49 -13.96 12.86 -5.13
C THR A 49 -14.96 11.73 -5.05
N MET A 50 -15.40 11.43 -3.83
CA MET A 50 -16.33 10.36 -3.55
C MET A 50 -17.57 10.87 -2.83
N LEU A 51 -18.65 10.14 -2.95
CA LEU A 51 -19.89 10.32 -2.23
C LEU A 51 -20.10 9.13 -1.30
N ASN A 52 -20.15 9.36 -0.01
CA ASN A 52 -20.55 8.36 0.97
C ASN A 52 -22.03 8.56 1.31
N LEU A 53 -22.81 7.50 1.25
CA LEU A 53 -24.21 7.46 1.68
C LEU A 53 -24.30 6.57 2.91
N ARG A 54 -24.82 7.10 4.01
CA ARG A 54 -24.96 6.37 5.28
C ARG A 54 -26.41 6.38 5.76
N LEU A 55 -26.99 5.22 5.98
CA LEU A 55 -28.25 5.11 6.70
C LEU A 55 -27.96 5.03 8.19
N VAL A 56 -28.41 6.02 8.95
CA VAL A 56 -28.14 6.07 10.38
C VAL A 56 -29.45 6.06 11.17
N ARG A 57 -29.45 5.38 12.30
CA ARG A 57 -30.58 5.36 13.22
C ARG A 57 -30.81 6.71 13.87
N ARG A 58 -32.06 7.13 13.92
CA ARG A 58 -32.46 8.40 14.56
C ARG A 58 -32.60 8.30 16.07
N ALA A 59 -32.90 7.11 16.57
CA ALA A 59 -33.14 6.85 17.99
C ALA A 59 -32.42 5.57 18.40
N ALA A 60 -32.01 5.52 19.67
CA ALA A 60 -31.46 4.31 20.26
C ALA A 60 -32.50 3.16 20.26
N THR A 61 -32.01 1.94 20.19
CA THR A 61 -32.79 0.71 20.35
C THR A 61 -32.15 -0.14 21.44
N VAL A 62 -32.69 -1.33 21.69
CA VAL A 62 -32.13 -2.26 22.69
C VAL A 62 -30.75 -2.80 22.32
N TYR A 63 -30.35 -2.68 21.06
CA TYR A 63 -29.10 -3.26 20.53
C TYR A 63 -28.13 -2.24 19.93
N CYS A 64 -28.53 -0.97 19.77
CA CYS A 64 -27.63 0.07 19.28
C CYS A 64 -28.06 1.48 19.71
N GLU A 65 -27.11 2.39 19.76
CA GLU A 65 -27.32 3.79 20.09
C GLU A 65 -27.91 4.58 18.89
N ALA A 66 -28.44 5.78 19.19
CA ALA A 66 -28.80 6.74 18.14
C ALA A 66 -27.53 7.14 17.34
N GLY A 67 -27.65 7.24 16.03
CA GLY A 67 -26.52 7.49 15.14
C GLY A 67 -25.82 6.23 14.63
N HIS A 68 -26.21 5.06 15.11
CA HIS A 68 -25.69 3.78 14.59
C HIS A 68 -25.89 3.70 13.06
N GLU A 69 -24.84 3.31 12.36
CA GLU A 69 -24.83 3.13 10.91
C GLU A 69 -25.39 1.74 10.56
N GLU A 70 -26.50 1.73 9.84
CA GLU A 70 -27.18 0.51 9.39
C GLU A 70 -26.70 0.05 8.02
N ALA A 71 -26.32 1.00 7.18
CA ALA A 71 -25.81 0.72 5.84
C ALA A 71 -24.93 1.87 5.35
N LEU A 72 -23.97 1.51 4.55
CA LEU A 72 -23.01 2.42 3.93
C LEU A 72 -22.86 2.05 2.45
N ALA A 73 -22.76 3.07 1.59
CA ALA A 73 -22.34 2.92 0.21
C ALA A 73 -21.44 4.07 -0.18
N GLN A 74 -20.42 3.81 -0.99
CA GLN A 74 -19.50 4.81 -1.51
C GLN A 74 -19.53 4.79 -3.04
N PHE A 75 -19.53 5.96 -3.64
CA PHE A 75 -19.54 6.14 -5.10
C PHE A 75 -18.43 7.12 -5.50
N THR A 76 -17.69 6.80 -6.53
CA THR A 76 -16.73 7.73 -7.13
C THR A 76 -17.47 8.75 -7.99
N LEU A 77 -17.26 10.03 -7.72
CA LEU A 77 -17.80 11.15 -8.49
C LEU A 77 -16.77 11.69 -9.48
N VAL A 78 -15.51 11.72 -9.06
CA VAL A 78 -14.36 12.11 -9.88
C VAL A 78 -13.25 11.11 -9.60
N GLU A 79 -12.77 10.48 -10.65
CA GLU A 79 -11.64 9.53 -10.57
C GLU A 79 -10.36 10.27 -10.18
N ARG A 80 -9.44 9.54 -9.54
CA ARG A 80 -8.10 10.00 -9.27
C ARG A 80 -7.36 10.21 -10.59
N GLY A 81 -6.65 11.32 -10.72
CA GLY A 81 -5.73 11.54 -11.83
C GLY A 81 -4.42 10.75 -11.67
N ASP A 82 -3.59 10.82 -12.69
CA ASP A 82 -2.23 10.27 -12.67
C ASP A 82 -1.36 11.05 -11.69
N LEU A 83 -0.29 10.42 -11.20
CA LEU A 83 0.71 11.10 -10.39
C LEU A 83 1.41 12.19 -11.22
N GLU A 84 1.84 13.25 -10.55
CA GLU A 84 2.58 14.32 -11.22
C GLU A 84 3.95 13.82 -11.69
N GLU A 85 4.33 14.21 -12.90
CA GLU A 85 5.65 13.93 -13.41
C GLU A 85 6.73 14.60 -12.54
N ILE A 86 7.71 13.81 -12.13
CA ILE A 86 8.79 14.28 -11.27
C ILE A 86 9.87 14.93 -12.13
N VAL A 87 10.10 16.21 -11.92
CA VAL A 87 11.21 16.93 -12.54
C VAL A 87 12.42 16.90 -11.60
N PRO A 88 13.58 16.39 -12.05
CA PRO A 88 14.79 16.34 -11.24
C PRO A 88 15.22 17.73 -10.75
N LYS A 89 15.54 17.83 -9.45
CA LYS A 89 15.96 19.07 -8.79
C LYS A 89 17.01 18.77 -7.71
N GLY A 90 18.04 19.58 -7.61
CA GLY A 90 19.05 19.48 -6.57
C GLY A 90 20.44 19.12 -7.08
N GLU A 91 21.31 18.69 -6.17
CA GLU A 91 22.69 18.30 -6.51
C GLU A 91 22.68 16.97 -7.27
N PRO A 92 23.53 16.84 -8.31
CA PRO A 92 23.58 15.62 -9.11
C PRO A 92 23.86 14.37 -8.26
N LEU A 93 23.31 13.25 -8.73
CA LEU A 93 23.64 11.95 -8.17
C LEU A 93 25.04 11.49 -8.62
N LEU A 94 25.75 10.81 -7.75
CA LEU A 94 27.02 10.16 -8.06
C LEU A 94 26.79 8.65 -8.05
N ALA A 95 27.22 7.99 -9.12
CA ALA A 95 27.22 6.54 -9.21
C ALA A 95 28.65 5.99 -9.02
N THR A 96 28.80 5.02 -8.15
CA THR A 96 30.04 4.28 -7.94
C THR A 96 29.76 2.79 -8.00
N SER A 97 30.69 2.04 -8.60
CA SER A 97 30.57 0.59 -8.72
C SER A 97 31.86 -0.10 -8.28
N SER A 98 31.72 -1.17 -7.53
CA SER A 98 32.79 -2.06 -7.13
C SER A 98 32.45 -3.52 -7.48
N LEU A 99 33.29 -4.46 -7.11
CA LEU A 99 33.01 -5.91 -7.27
C LEU A 99 31.85 -6.38 -6.39
N HIS A 100 31.54 -5.66 -5.32
CA HIS A 100 30.58 -6.08 -4.31
C HIS A 100 29.30 -5.27 -4.32
N GLU A 101 29.39 -3.98 -4.66
CA GLU A 101 28.25 -3.09 -4.56
C GLU A 101 28.24 -2.04 -5.67
N VAL A 102 27.02 -1.59 -5.99
CA VAL A 102 26.72 -0.42 -6.79
C VAL A 102 26.01 0.57 -5.89
N MET A 103 26.52 1.80 -5.82
CA MET A 103 25.94 2.86 -5.01
C MET A 103 25.61 4.07 -5.88
N VAL A 104 24.43 4.63 -5.69
CA VAL A 104 23.97 5.83 -6.38
C VAL A 104 23.37 6.77 -5.37
N GLY A 105 23.77 8.03 -5.35
CA GLY A 105 23.16 9.00 -4.44
C GLY A 105 23.88 10.34 -4.35
N ASN A 106 23.37 11.15 -3.44
CA ASN A 106 23.90 12.43 -2.99
C ASN A 106 23.64 12.57 -1.47
N ASP A 107 23.64 13.78 -0.92
CA ASP A 107 23.35 14.04 0.49
C ASP A 107 21.87 13.84 0.89
N LYS A 108 20.95 13.78 -0.08
CA LYS A 108 19.50 13.61 0.14
C LYS A 108 19.06 12.17 0.06
N VAL A 109 19.61 11.42 -0.88
CA VAL A 109 19.22 10.02 -1.14
C VAL A 109 20.44 9.20 -1.49
N GLN A 110 20.52 7.98 -0.97
CA GLN A 110 21.56 7.01 -1.33
C GLN A 110 20.93 5.62 -1.42
N ALA A 111 21.09 5.00 -2.59
CA ALA A 111 20.67 3.62 -2.82
C ALA A 111 21.92 2.75 -3.02
N THR A 112 21.99 1.61 -2.32
CA THR A 112 23.08 0.65 -2.42
C THR A 112 22.51 -0.70 -2.85
N PHE A 113 23.17 -1.31 -3.83
CA PHE A 113 22.78 -2.59 -4.40
C PHE A 113 23.94 -3.57 -4.32
N ASP A 114 23.65 -4.83 -4.07
CA ASP A 114 24.60 -5.93 -4.23
C ASP A 114 24.90 -6.14 -5.71
N ALA A 115 26.19 -6.09 -6.09
CA ALA A 115 26.61 -6.11 -7.50
C ALA A 115 26.39 -7.49 -8.17
N ALA A 116 26.37 -8.57 -7.39
CA ALA A 116 26.22 -9.93 -7.92
C ALA A 116 24.75 -10.29 -8.14
N THR A 117 23.84 -9.77 -7.31
CA THR A 117 22.44 -10.16 -7.32
C THR A 117 21.50 -9.05 -7.81
N GLY A 118 21.96 -7.80 -7.88
CA GLY A 118 21.14 -6.62 -8.16
C GLY A 118 20.12 -6.31 -7.07
N ARG A 119 20.27 -6.85 -5.86
CA ARG A 119 19.37 -6.59 -4.74
C ARG A 119 19.63 -5.21 -4.14
N LEU A 120 18.58 -4.45 -3.91
CA LEU A 120 18.66 -3.23 -3.09
C LEU A 120 18.96 -3.64 -1.64
N THR A 121 20.11 -3.26 -1.11
CA THR A 121 20.55 -3.61 0.25
C THR A 121 20.41 -2.47 1.23
N ALA A 122 20.43 -1.23 0.74
CA ALA A 122 20.18 -0.04 1.55
C ALA A 122 19.52 1.05 0.71
N LEU A 123 18.62 1.78 1.32
CA LEU A 123 18.05 3.01 0.78
C LEU A 123 17.98 4.02 1.92
N ALA A 124 18.81 5.05 1.82
CA ALA A 124 18.92 6.06 2.85
C ALA A 124 18.40 7.41 2.36
N PHE A 125 17.68 8.09 3.23
CA PHE A 125 17.25 9.47 3.04
C PHE A 125 17.87 10.34 4.14
N GLU A 126 18.58 11.40 3.73
CA GLU A 126 19.33 12.28 4.63
C GLU A 126 20.26 11.52 5.61
N GLY A 127 20.90 10.46 5.09
CA GLY A 127 21.82 9.61 5.84
C GLY A 127 21.19 8.53 6.71
N ARG A 128 19.86 8.43 6.76
CA ARG A 128 19.14 7.42 7.52
C ARG A 128 18.61 6.31 6.63
N ASN A 129 19.14 5.10 6.79
CA ASN A 129 18.71 3.92 6.04
C ASN A 129 17.34 3.43 6.50
N ILE A 130 16.46 3.17 5.55
CA ILE A 130 15.10 2.65 5.78
C ILE A 130 14.99 1.14 5.51
N ILE A 131 15.96 0.52 4.83
CA ILE A 131 15.95 -0.91 4.54
C ILE A 131 16.55 -1.66 5.71
N ALA A 132 15.81 -2.61 6.25
CA ALA A 132 16.31 -3.50 7.29
C ALA A 132 16.87 -4.79 6.67
N ASP A 133 17.84 -5.39 7.35
CA ASP A 133 18.42 -6.71 7.03
C ASP A 133 18.93 -6.84 5.59
N GLY A 134 19.22 -5.70 4.91
CA GLY A 134 19.66 -5.71 3.51
C GLY A 134 18.62 -6.26 2.51
N GLN A 135 17.34 -6.25 2.88
CA GLN A 135 16.25 -6.81 2.09
C GLN A 135 15.32 -5.70 1.60
N GLY A 136 15.73 -5.02 0.54
CA GLY A 136 14.88 -4.09 -0.22
C GLY A 136 13.84 -4.85 -1.06
N PHE A 137 13.32 -4.21 -2.10
CA PHE A 137 12.24 -4.78 -2.90
C PHE A 137 12.59 -6.12 -3.55
N LEU A 138 11.92 -7.17 -3.10
CA LEU A 138 12.05 -8.54 -3.58
C LEU A 138 10.72 -9.02 -4.14
N TYR A 139 10.78 -9.91 -5.14
CA TYR A 139 9.58 -10.58 -5.64
C TYR A 139 8.90 -11.37 -4.53
N ASP A 140 7.56 -11.25 -4.46
CA ASP A 140 6.75 -11.98 -3.51
C ASP A 140 5.51 -12.57 -4.15
N ASN A 141 5.43 -13.91 -4.07
CA ASN A 141 4.26 -14.73 -4.40
C ASN A 141 3.72 -15.43 -3.15
N HIS A 142 4.48 -15.39 -2.05
CA HIS A 142 4.13 -16.13 -0.84
C HIS A 142 2.85 -15.57 -0.22
N ARG A 143 1.82 -16.41 -0.18
CA ARG A 143 0.53 -16.11 0.45
C ARG A 143 0.03 -17.32 1.20
N TRP A 144 0.04 -17.27 2.50
CA TRP A 144 -0.44 -18.35 3.35
C TRP A 144 -1.89 -18.14 3.78
N ILE A 145 -2.77 -19.07 3.38
CA ILE A 145 -4.16 -19.18 3.83
C ILE A 145 -4.43 -20.63 4.21
N GLU A 146 -4.91 -20.88 5.43
CA GLU A 146 -5.10 -22.22 6.00
C GLU A 146 -5.97 -23.15 5.12
N ASN A 147 -6.99 -22.60 4.48
CA ASN A 147 -7.92 -23.36 3.66
C ASN A 147 -7.56 -23.41 2.17
N ASP A 148 -6.43 -22.83 1.78
CA ASP A 148 -5.99 -22.86 0.38
C ASP A 148 -5.26 -24.17 0.08
N ARG A 149 -6.01 -25.16 -0.39
CA ARG A 149 -5.52 -26.49 -0.73
C ARG A 149 -4.67 -26.55 -2.00
N TYR A 150 -4.69 -25.49 -2.80
CA TYR A 150 -3.99 -25.41 -4.08
C TYR A 150 -2.69 -24.58 -3.97
N GLY A 151 -2.37 -24.13 -2.77
CA GLY A 151 -1.35 -23.14 -2.56
C GLY A 151 0.07 -23.67 -2.65
N ASN A 152 0.78 -23.34 -3.71
CA ASN A 152 2.22 -23.21 -3.61
C ASN A 152 2.49 -21.85 -2.96
N VAL A 153 2.98 -21.86 -1.74
CA VAL A 153 3.18 -20.69 -0.91
C VAL A 153 4.63 -20.20 -0.91
N SER A 154 5.49 -20.75 -1.77
CA SER A 154 6.87 -20.30 -1.85
C SER A 154 7.07 -19.28 -2.98
N ASN A 155 8.10 -18.45 -2.86
CA ASN A 155 8.55 -17.56 -3.93
C ASN A 155 9.32 -18.31 -5.04
N GLY A 156 9.57 -19.58 -4.85
CA GLY A 156 10.39 -20.39 -5.73
C GLY A 156 11.90 -20.14 -5.52
N LEU A 157 12.71 -20.68 -6.42
CA LEU A 157 14.15 -20.45 -6.43
C LEU A 157 14.45 -19.21 -7.26
N GLU A 158 15.30 -18.34 -6.76
CA GLU A 158 15.86 -17.21 -7.51
C GLU A 158 17.22 -17.61 -8.09
N ALA A 159 17.47 -17.19 -9.33
CA ALA A 159 18.78 -17.25 -9.95
C ALA A 159 19.59 -15.98 -9.63
N GLU A 160 20.84 -15.97 -10.06
CA GLU A 160 21.68 -14.78 -10.03
C GLU A 160 21.00 -13.63 -10.80
N GLY A 161 21.20 -12.42 -10.31
CA GLY A 161 20.66 -11.21 -10.89
C GLY A 161 21.67 -10.49 -11.77
N THR A 162 21.20 -9.46 -12.45
CA THR A 162 22.03 -8.48 -13.15
C THR A 162 21.64 -7.08 -12.70
N ILE A 163 22.61 -6.17 -12.74
CA ILE A 163 22.41 -4.77 -12.43
C ILE A 163 23.07 -3.91 -13.51
N GLU A 164 22.39 -2.89 -13.95
CA GLU A 164 22.87 -1.91 -14.91
C GLU A 164 22.51 -0.50 -14.41
N VAL A 165 23.44 0.43 -14.52
CA VAL A 165 23.23 1.84 -14.20
C VAL A 165 23.23 2.60 -15.54
N VAL A 166 22.14 3.28 -15.83
CA VAL A 166 21.97 4.04 -17.06
C VAL A 166 21.48 5.47 -16.78
N GLU A 167 21.83 6.39 -17.65
CA GLU A 167 21.27 7.75 -17.63
C GLU A 167 20.17 7.84 -18.70
N GLU A 168 18.94 8.07 -18.28
CA GLU A 168 17.77 8.19 -19.14
C GLU A 168 17.00 9.49 -18.83
N ASN A 169 16.82 10.33 -19.84
CA ASN A 169 16.06 11.59 -19.71
C ASN A 169 16.56 12.52 -18.58
N GLY A 170 17.87 12.46 -18.27
CA GLY A 170 18.48 13.25 -17.20
C GLY A 170 18.29 12.66 -15.79
N ASN A 171 17.77 11.44 -15.68
CA ASN A 171 17.63 10.70 -14.45
C ASN A 171 18.63 9.53 -14.40
N THR A 172 19.10 9.19 -13.21
CA THR A 172 19.88 7.96 -13.00
C THR A 172 18.92 6.81 -12.75
N VAL A 173 18.95 5.80 -13.62
CA VAL A 173 18.09 4.61 -13.55
C VAL A 173 18.95 3.38 -13.26
N ILE A 174 18.59 2.64 -12.23
CA ILE A 174 19.18 1.35 -11.92
C ILE A 174 18.21 0.27 -12.39
N LYS A 175 18.63 -0.52 -13.37
CA LYS A 175 17.87 -1.65 -13.91
C LYS A 175 18.38 -2.95 -13.31
N THR A 176 17.52 -3.67 -12.62
CA THR A 176 17.84 -4.97 -12.04
C THR A 176 16.94 -6.05 -12.65
N ARG A 177 17.52 -7.20 -12.98
CA ARG A 177 16.77 -8.35 -13.49
C ARG A 177 17.16 -9.58 -12.72
N ARG A 178 16.18 -10.36 -12.35
CA ARG A 178 16.38 -11.65 -11.66
C ARG A 178 15.51 -12.71 -12.28
N GLY A 179 16.14 -13.85 -12.60
CA GLY A 179 15.45 -15.04 -13.00
C GLY A 179 14.89 -15.76 -11.78
N GLY A 180 13.70 -16.32 -11.89
CA GLY A 180 13.10 -17.14 -10.85
C GLY A 180 12.47 -18.40 -11.44
N SER A 181 12.27 -19.42 -10.62
CA SER A 181 11.60 -20.66 -11.08
C SER A 181 10.12 -20.45 -11.36
N LEU A 182 9.48 -19.48 -10.70
CA LEU A 182 8.06 -19.17 -10.86
C LEU A 182 7.83 -17.88 -11.68
N CYS A 183 8.72 -16.92 -11.57
CA CYS A 183 8.58 -15.61 -12.18
C CYS A 183 9.95 -14.99 -12.44
N ASP A 184 10.14 -14.40 -13.61
CA ASP A 184 11.26 -13.49 -13.82
C ASP A 184 10.81 -12.08 -13.41
N THR A 185 11.71 -11.35 -12.75
CA THR A 185 11.42 -10.03 -12.21
C THR A 185 12.42 -9.01 -12.74
N GLU A 186 11.91 -7.90 -13.25
CA GLU A 186 12.69 -6.72 -13.59
C GLU A 186 12.21 -5.57 -12.71
N ILE A 187 13.14 -4.89 -12.02
CA ILE A 187 12.84 -3.73 -11.21
C ILE A 187 13.74 -2.58 -11.66
N ASN A 188 13.13 -1.47 -12.06
CA ASN A 188 13.79 -0.22 -12.38
C ASN A 188 13.63 0.73 -11.20
N TYR A 189 14.73 1.28 -10.74
CA TYR A 189 14.76 2.33 -9.72
C TYR A 189 15.19 3.63 -10.37
N ILE A 190 14.28 4.59 -10.50
CA ILE A 190 14.57 5.93 -11.02
C ILE A 190 14.83 6.81 -9.82
N ILE A 191 16.08 7.23 -9.62
CA ILE A 191 16.49 7.99 -8.45
C ILE A 191 16.56 9.46 -8.83
N TYR A 192 15.86 10.29 -8.07
CA TYR A 192 15.80 11.74 -8.26
C TYR A 192 16.64 12.45 -7.19
N PRO A 193 17.41 13.48 -7.56
CA PRO A 193 18.32 14.18 -6.65
C PRO A 193 17.69 14.75 -5.38
N GLN A 194 16.40 15.07 -5.43
CA GLN A 194 15.63 15.63 -4.31
C GLN A 194 15.19 14.60 -3.25
N GLY A 195 15.54 13.31 -3.40
CA GLY A 195 15.18 12.27 -2.42
C GLY A 195 13.87 11.57 -2.76
N ILE A 196 13.54 11.46 -4.03
CA ILE A 196 12.42 10.65 -4.52
C ILE A 196 13.00 9.46 -5.28
N VAL A 197 12.35 8.30 -5.18
CA VAL A 197 12.70 7.10 -5.91
C VAL A 197 11.43 6.49 -6.49
N ASP A 198 11.35 6.42 -7.81
CA ASP A 198 10.30 5.63 -8.47
C ASP A 198 10.77 4.19 -8.58
N VAL A 199 9.85 3.27 -8.33
CA VAL A 199 10.10 1.83 -8.40
C VAL A 199 9.10 1.21 -9.37
N GLU A 200 9.60 0.78 -10.51
CA GLU A 200 8.81 0.10 -11.54
C GLU A 200 9.16 -1.38 -11.55
N ALA A 201 8.19 -2.24 -11.28
CA ALA A 201 8.40 -3.68 -11.28
C ALA A 201 7.60 -4.37 -12.38
N THR A 202 8.30 -5.18 -13.17
CA THR A 202 7.72 -6.05 -14.20
C THR A 202 7.88 -7.50 -13.79
N PHE A 203 6.76 -8.22 -13.76
CA PHE A 203 6.71 -9.63 -13.42
C PHE A 203 6.38 -10.44 -14.68
N VAL A 204 7.23 -11.43 -15.01
CA VAL A 204 7.04 -12.33 -16.14
C VAL A 204 6.81 -13.75 -15.60
N PRO A 205 5.54 -14.17 -15.40
CA PRO A 205 5.22 -15.46 -14.83
C PRO A 205 5.67 -16.61 -15.73
N LYS A 206 6.26 -17.65 -15.14
CA LYS A 206 6.59 -18.94 -15.77
C LYS A 206 5.56 -20.03 -15.48
N SER A 207 4.69 -19.78 -14.50
CA SER A 207 3.60 -20.66 -14.10
C SER A 207 2.29 -19.88 -14.04
N GLY A 208 1.19 -20.50 -14.46
CA GLY A 208 -0.16 -19.90 -14.38
C GLY A 208 -0.77 -19.88 -12.97
N ASN A 209 -0.08 -20.40 -11.95
CA ASN A 209 -0.61 -20.56 -10.60
C ASN A 209 0.08 -19.65 -9.57
N LEU A 210 0.38 -18.43 -9.92
CA LEU A 210 0.83 -17.45 -8.94
C LEU A 210 -0.33 -17.07 -8.01
N ARG A 211 -0.06 -17.00 -6.70
CA ARG A 211 -1.04 -16.56 -5.70
C ARG A 211 -1.16 -15.05 -5.67
N ARG A 212 -0.04 -14.39 -5.85
CA ARG A 212 0.08 -12.95 -6.04
C ARG A 212 1.33 -12.64 -6.86
N ALA A 213 1.44 -11.45 -7.34
CA ALA A 213 2.67 -10.90 -7.87
C ALA A 213 2.85 -9.53 -7.22
N GLY A 214 3.89 -9.37 -6.44
CA GLY A 214 4.14 -8.17 -5.69
C GLY A 214 5.59 -8.05 -5.26
N LEU A 215 5.86 -7.00 -4.55
CA LEU A 215 7.13 -6.73 -3.91
C LEU A 215 6.99 -6.82 -2.40
N VAL A 216 7.99 -7.37 -1.75
CA VAL A 216 8.16 -7.32 -0.31
C VAL A 216 9.43 -6.55 0.02
N CYS A 217 9.38 -5.75 1.07
CA CYS A 217 10.51 -4.95 1.53
C CYS A 217 10.57 -5.00 3.05
N MET A 218 11.78 -5.20 3.61
CA MET A 218 11.98 -5.13 5.05
C MET A 218 12.36 -3.70 5.43
N VAL A 219 11.48 -3.05 6.17
CA VAL A 219 11.63 -1.64 6.56
C VAL A 219 12.05 -1.54 8.02
N ASP A 220 12.85 -0.52 8.35
CA ASP A 220 13.30 -0.24 9.71
C ASP A 220 12.12 -0.17 10.68
N SER A 221 12.18 -0.93 11.76
CA SER A 221 11.09 -1.08 12.74
C SER A 221 10.73 0.21 13.49
N SER A 222 11.58 1.22 13.46
CA SER A 222 11.26 2.54 14.03
C SER A 222 10.15 3.25 13.26
N LEU A 223 9.94 2.91 11.97
CA LEU A 223 8.87 3.44 11.12
C LEU A 223 7.56 2.65 11.32
N HIS A 224 7.00 2.72 12.51
CA HIS A 224 5.87 1.88 12.93
C HIS A 224 4.51 2.59 12.97
N ASN A 225 4.48 3.93 12.87
CA ASN A 225 3.23 4.67 12.73
C ASN A 225 2.80 4.66 11.27
N VAL A 226 1.57 4.25 11.01
CA VAL A 226 1.04 3.99 9.66
C VAL A 226 -0.14 4.91 9.39
N ASP A 227 0.01 5.83 8.45
CA ASP A 227 -1.13 6.55 7.87
C ASP A 227 -1.31 6.08 6.43
N TYR A 228 -2.55 5.87 6.01
CA TYR A 228 -2.81 5.41 4.65
C TYR A 228 -4.08 5.98 4.05
N TYR A 229 -4.08 6.12 2.75
CA TYR A 229 -5.22 6.44 1.91
C TYR A 229 -5.52 5.23 1.01
N ALA A 230 -6.51 4.45 1.39
CA ALA A 230 -6.87 3.15 0.79
C ALA A 230 -8.28 2.73 1.26
N TYR A 231 -8.72 1.54 0.90
CA TYR A 231 -9.86 0.90 1.56
C TYR A 231 -9.53 0.56 3.01
N GLY A 232 -10.44 0.84 3.92
CA GLY A 232 -10.29 0.62 5.36
C GLY A 232 -11.58 0.85 6.14
N PRO A 233 -11.50 0.96 7.49
CA PRO A 233 -10.30 0.86 8.35
C PRO A 233 -9.81 -0.57 8.59
N TRP A 234 -10.68 -1.57 8.40
CA TRP A 234 -10.39 -2.97 8.68
C TRP A 234 -9.63 -3.63 7.53
N GLU A 235 -9.03 -4.79 7.79
CA GLU A 235 -8.42 -5.57 6.73
C GLU A 235 -9.46 -5.91 5.65
N ASN A 236 -9.01 -5.88 4.42
CA ASN A 236 -9.84 -6.17 3.27
C ASN A 236 -8.99 -6.74 2.14
N TYR A 237 -9.63 -7.51 1.27
CA TYR A 237 -9.01 -8.22 0.16
C TYR A 237 -9.91 -8.11 -1.06
N CYS A 238 -9.40 -8.42 -2.25
CA CYS A 238 -10.15 -8.28 -3.51
C CYS A 238 -11.51 -9.00 -3.52
N ASP A 239 -11.64 -10.08 -2.75
CA ASP A 239 -12.85 -10.90 -2.59
C ASP A 239 -13.62 -10.61 -1.28
N ARG A 240 -13.13 -9.68 -0.44
CA ARG A 240 -13.71 -9.34 0.86
C ARG A 240 -13.49 -7.88 1.21
N LYS A 241 -14.14 -6.97 0.49
CA LYS A 241 -13.99 -5.52 0.71
C LYS A 241 -15.29 -4.71 0.74
N ASP A 242 -16.45 -5.34 0.60
CA ASP A 242 -17.74 -4.64 0.55
C ASP A 242 -18.08 -3.86 1.82
N GLY A 243 -17.48 -4.23 2.96
CA GLY A 243 -17.59 -3.50 4.24
C GLY A 243 -16.56 -2.39 4.43
N ALA A 244 -15.66 -2.18 3.48
CA ALA A 244 -14.62 -1.16 3.55
C ALA A 244 -14.92 0.00 2.58
N ILE A 245 -14.47 1.18 2.92
CA ILE A 245 -14.54 2.36 2.05
C ILE A 245 -13.16 2.99 1.89
N VAL A 246 -12.98 3.68 0.78
CA VAL A 246 -11.77 4.46 0.57
C VAL A 246 -11.81 5.70 1.46
N GLY A 247 -10.75 5.88 2.24
CA GLY A 247 -10.60 6.98 3.18
C GLY A 247 -9.16 7.10 3.68
N ARG A 248 -8.90 8.10 4.51
CA ARG A 248 -7.63 8.24 5.21
C ARG A 248 -7.75 7.69 6.61
N TYR A 249 -6.86 6.80 6.96
CA TYR A 249 -6.84 6.07 8.21
C TYR A 249 -5.45 6.09 8.83
N SER A 250 -5.40 5.95 10.15
CA SER A 250 -4.17 5.86 10.92
C SER A 250 -4.20 4.62 11.81
N THR A 251 -3.08 3.94 11.91
CA THR A 251 -2.89 2.75 12.75
C THR A 251 -1.40 2.61 13.09
N THR A 252 -1.03 1.50 13.69
CA THR A 252 0.37 1.10 13.86
C THR A 252 0.63 -0.24 13.20
N VAL A 253 1.89 -0.54 12.90
CA VAL A 253 2.29 -1.86 12.38
C VAL A 253 1.85 -2.98 13.32
N ALA A 254 1.86 -2.75 14.63
CA ALA A 254 1.45 -3.72 15.63
C ALA A 254 -0.07 -3.99 15.64
N ASP A 255 -0.87 -3.01 15.22
CA ASP A 255 -2.34 -3.08 15.22
C ASP A 255 -2.92 -3.42 13.83
N MET A 256 -2.09 -3.52 12.79
CA MET A 256 -2.57 -3.89 11.46
C MET A 256 -3.08 -5.33 11.36
N PRO A 257 -2.42 -6.34 11.98
CA PRO A 257 -2.84 -7.72 11.80
C PRO A 257 -4.12 -8.05 12.57
N GLU A 258 -5.01 -8.81 11.94
CA GLU A 258 -6.07 -9.52 12.64
C GLU A 258 -5.48 -10.76 13.34
N ARG A 259 -5.86 -10.95 14.61
CA ARG A 259 -5.31 -12.01 15.44
C ARG A 259 -6.06 -13.33 15.26
N TYR A 260 -5.99 -13.89 14.05
CA TYR A 260 -6.57 -15.20 13.79
C TYR A 260 -5.99 -16.28 14.70
N VAL A 261 -6.82 -17.18 15.20
CA VAL A 261 -6.37 -18.28 16.10
C VAL A 261 -5.26 -19.09 15.47
N LYS A 262 -5.46 -19.55 14.21
CA LYS A 262 -4.40 -20.05 13.34
C LYS A 262 -3.92 -18.87 12.49
N PRO A 263 -2.67 -18.45 12.64
CA PRO A 263 -2.13 -17.38 11.82
C PRO A 263 -2.20 -17.69 10.33
N GLN A 264 -2.57 -16.69 9.57
CA GLN A 264 -2.64 -16.71 8.11
C GLN A 264 -2.47 -15.30 7.60
N MET A 265 -2.43 -15.10 6.28
CA MET A 265 -2.36 -13.77 5.68
C MET A 265 -3.35 -12.81 6.34
N THR A 266 -2.86 -11.66 6.76
CA THR A 266 -3.60 -10.69 7.57
C THR A 266 -3.16 -9.27 7.27
N GLY A 267 -3.92 -8.30 7.74
CA GLY A 267 -3.57 -6.89 7.68
C GLY A 267 -3.66 -6.25 6.28
N GLY A 268 -4.13 -6.96 5.27
CA GLY A 268 -4.23 -6.45 3.90
C GLY A 268 -5.16 -5.25 3.79
N ARG A 269 -4.80 -4.31 2.93
CA ARG A 269 -5.62 -3.15 2.52
C ARG A 269 -5.54 -3.00 1.01
N GLU A 270 -6.69 -2.97 0.37
CA GLU A 270 -6.83 -2.82 -1.09
C GLU A 270 -6.84 -1.36 -1.51
N GLY A 271 -6.48 -1.12 -2.77
CA GLY A 271 -6.63 0.18 -3.41
C GLY A 271 -5.82 1.27 -2.75
N LEU A 272 -4.55 1.00 -2.48
CA LEU A 272 -3.62 1.98 -1.95
C LEU A 272 -3.46 3.17 -2.91
N ARG A 273 -3.54 4.39 -2.37
CA ARG A 273 -3.18 5.65 -3.03
C ARG A 273 -1.93 6.22 -2.42
N GLN A 274 -1.87 6.22 -1.09
CA GLN A 274 -0.75 6.77 -0.34
C GLN A 274 -0.57 5.98 0.96
N LEU A 275 0.65 5.65 1.28
CA LEU A 275 1.08 5.08 2.55
C LEU A 275 2.18 5.94 3.14
N ILE A 276 2.08 6.26 4.40
CA ILE A 276 3.11 6.97 5.15
C ILE A 276 3.52 6.09 6.33
N LEU A 277 4.80 5.76 6.38
CA LEU A 277 5.41 5.11 7.54
C LEU A 277 6.33 6.12 8.22
N ARG A 278 6.19 6.31 9.52
CA ARG A 278 7.00 7.28 10.28
C ARG A 278 7.31 6.82 11.69
N ASP A 279 8.38 7.39 12.22
CA ASP A 279 8.76 7.22 13.61
C ASP A 279 8.09 8.27 14.53
N GLU A 280 8.43 8.20 15.84
CA GLU A 280 7.94 9.14 16.86
C GLU A 280 8.47 10.56 16.69
N GLN A 281 9.57 10.75 15.97
CA GLN A 281 10.19 12.05 15.71
C GLN A 281 9.68 12.71 14.42
N GLY A 282 8.86 11.98 13.64
CA GLY A 282 8.28 12.46 12.40
C GLY A 282 9.13 12.20 11.16
N PHE A 283 10.29 11.54 11.28
CA PHE A 283 10.99 11.02 10.10
C PHE A 283 10.21 9.85 9.53
N GLY A 284 10.13 9.78 8.21
CA GLY A 284 9.41 8.69 7.57
C GLY A 284 9.51 8.73 6.05
N ILE A 285 8.80 7.80 5.44
CA ILE A 285 8.67 7.66 4.00
C ILE A 285 7.21 7.78 3.60
N THR A 286 6.99 8.38 2.44
CA THR A 286 5.69 8.39 1.76
C THR A 286 5.80 7.54 0.51
N ILE A 287 4.89 6.60 0.36
CA ILE A 287 4.76 5.77 -0.83
C ILE A 287 3.45 6.16 -1.51
N GLU A 288 3.52 6.52 -2.77
CA GLU A 288 2.37 6.78 -3.62
C GLU A 288 2.32 5.75 -4.73
N THR A 289 1.13 5.32 -5.09
CA THR A 289 0.93 4.27 -6.08
C THR A 289 0.00 4.72 -7.19
N GLU A 290 0.28 4.26 -8.40
CA GLU A 290 -0.65 4.32 -9.51
C GLU A 290 -1.50 3.05 -9.55
N GLY A 291 -2.76 3.21 -9.93
CA GLY A 291 -3.67 2.07 -10.08
C GLY A 291 -4.10 1.44 -8.74
N SER A 292 -4.47 0.17 -8.81
CA SER A 292 -5.03 -0.57 -7.68
C SER A 292 -4.00 -1.56 -7.12
N VAL A 293 -3.23 -1.10 -6.15
CA VAL A 293 -2.25 -1.91 -5.41
C VAL A 293 -2.82 -2.22 -4.03
N SER A 294 -2.59 -3.42 -3.52
CA SER A 294 -2.82 -3.78 -2.12
C SER A 294 -1.54 -3.68 -1.31
N PHE A 295 -1.64 -3.46 -0.01
CA PHE A 295 -0.50 -3.45 0.89
C PHE A 295 -0.83 -4.08 2.24
N SER A 296 0.21 -4.48 2.95
CA SER A 296 0.20 -4.75 4.39
C SER A 296 1.53 -4.28 4.99
N ALA A 297 1.54 -3.91 6.27
CA ALA A 297 2.75 -3.58 7.01
C ALA A 297 2.72 -4.35 8.34
N LEU A 298 3.49 -5.41 8.43
CA LEU A 298 3.41 -6.39 9.51
C LEU A 298 4.76 -6.58 10.20
N GLN A 299 4.73 -7.11 11.42
CA GLN A 299 5.94 -7.58 12.12
C GLN A 299 6.22 -9.07 11.88
N TYR A 300 5.59 -9.66 10.87
CA TYR A 300 5.64 -11.10 10.59
C TYR A 300 5.77 -11.33 9.10
N THR A 301 6.56 -12.31 8.71
CA THR A 301 6.60 -12.81 7.33
C THR A 301 5.46 -13.80 7.09
N ASP A 302 5.13 -14.07 5.83
CA ASP A 302 4.17 -15.13 5.50
C ASP A 302 4.63 -16.52 6.00
N GLU A 303 5.95 -16.74 6.08
CA GLU A 303 6.53 -17.96 6.64
C GLU A 303 6.29 -18.06 8.16
N ASP A 304 6.40 -16.96 8.90
CA ASP A 304 6.06 -16.92 10.32
C ASP A 304 4.58 -17.27 10.53
N LEU A 305 3.69 -16.69 9.71
CA LEU A 305 2.26 -16.99 9.74
C LEU A 305 1.97 -18.46 9.44
N MET A 306 2.65 -19.03 8.46
CA MET A 306 2.50 -20.45 8.08
C MET A 306 2.94 -21.40 9.17
N ASN A 307 4.08 -21.14 9.81
CA ASN A 307 4.71 -22.04 10.77
C ASN A 307 4.08 -21.98 12.16
N ALA A 308 3.49 -20.87 12.58
CA ALA A 308 2.86 -20.74 13.88
C ALA A 308 1.54 -21.51 13.92
N ARG A 309 1.28 -22.23 15.00
CA ARG A 309 0.00 -22.91 15.25
C ARG A 309 -1.06 -21.96 15.78
N HIS A 310 -0.62 -21.00 16.61
CA HIS A 310 -1.48 -20.01 17.23
C HIS A 310 -0.82 -18.64 17.23
N PHE A 311 -1.63 -17.59 17.23
CA PHE A 311 -1.14 -16.22 17.17
C PHE A 311 -0.17 -15.88 18.32
N TRP A 312 -0.41 -16.37 19.54
CA TRP A 312 0.45 -16.10 20.70
C TRP A 312 1.81 -16.82 20.67
N GLU A 313 2.05 -17.70 19.72
CA GLU A 313 3.35 -18.34 19.50
C GLU A 313 4.26 -17.50 18.61
N MET A 314 3.70 -16.50 17.94
CA MET A 314 4.43 -15.67 16.98
C MET A 314 5.36 -14.70 17.70
N GLN A 315 6.54 -14.52 17.14
CA GLN A 315 7.51 -13.54 17.62
C GLN A 315 7.65 -12.45 16.55
N ALA A 316 7.48 -11.20 16.98
CA ALA A 316 7.66 -10.06 16.10
C ALA A 316 9.09 -9.99 15.57
N ARG A 317 9.24 -9.75 14.28
CA ARG A 317 10.53 -9.49 13.64
C ARG A 317 11.05 -8.11 14.06
N PRO A 318 12.39 -7.90 14.07
CA PRO A 318 12.97 -6.61 14.39
C PRO A 318 12.87 -5.59 13.24
N TYR A 319 11.95 -5.80 12.32
CA TYR A 319 11.65 -4.95 11.16
C TYR A 319 10.18 -5.03 10.79
N THR A 320 9.73 -4.10 9.97
CA THR A 320 8.42 -4.13 9.34
C THR A 320 8.52 -4.84 7.98
N VAL A 321 7.68 -5.82 7.74
CA VAL A 321 7.47 -6.49 6.45
C VAL A 321 6.39 -5.70 5.71
N LEU A 322 6.80 -4.98 4.68
CA LEU A 322 5.93 -4.15 3.86
C LEU A 322 5.63 -4.83 2.52
#